data_4b544e15771615cfa2421da8be4d012e
#
_entry.id   4b544e15771615cfa2421da8be4d012e
#
_cell.length_a   1.000
_cell.length_b   1.000
_cell.length_c   1.000
_cell.angle_alpha   90.00
_cell.angle_beta   90.00
_cell.angle_gamma   90.00
#
_symmetry.space_group_name_H-M   'P 1'
#
loop_
_entity.id
_entity.type
_entity.pdbx_description
1 polymer ?
#
loop_
_entity_poly.entity_id
_entity_poly.type
_entity_poly.pdbx_seq_one_letter_code
_entity_poly.pdbx_strand_id
1 'polypeptide(L)'
;VDITDLLEKNESYFGLGRFEMDLGIGTYVPESSFLKEVCPAAKSLTIRFVRTCMSVSPFPDPSVKSEPTRWEYGVSLCLLDKIPMEGRMIDGRVGYFTNKVRNYDNAVYDKGECEFISRWKLVPHREQLEAYLGGDLVEPIKPIVFYIDKQIPTWLYPYVKRAVEAWQPAFERAGFKNAILARPEPTYAEDSVFSVDNARYAYISYKTSPLKNAYGPSSVDPRSGEILCSHIGIFNSISDL
;
A
#
# COMPACT_ATOMS: atom_id res chain seq x y z
N VAL A 1 1.20 21.30 12.94
CA VAL A 1 1.73 20.50 14.07
C VAL A 1 3.11 20.05 13.67
N ASP A 2 4.10 20.28 14.53
CA ASP A 2 5.46 19.75 14.34
C ASP A 2 5.49 18.28 14.78
N ILE A 3 5.92 17.40 13.87
CA ILE A 3 6.03 15.96 14.10
C ILE A 3 7.47 15.47 14.00
N THR A 4 8.44 16.38 13.95
CA THR A 4 9.86 16.04 13.78
C THR A 4 10.35 15.09 14.86
N ASP A 5 10.06 15.38 16.12
CA ASP A 5 10.43 14.53 17.26
C ASP A 5 9.78 13.13 17.17
N LEU A 6 8.58 13.04 16.62
CA LEU A 6 7.90 11.76 16.43
C LEU A 6 8.58 10.91 15.37
N LEU A 7 9.09 11.54 14.32
CA LEU A 7 9.81 10.85 13.23
C LEU A 7 11.23 10.46 13.65
N GLU A 8 11.92 11.36 14.35
CA GLU A 8 13.35 11.21 14.66
C GLU A 8 13.61 10.46 15.97
N LYS A 9 12.72 10.53 16.95
CA LYS A 9 12.98 10.02 18.30
C LYS A 9 12.04 8.89 18.75
N ASN A 10 10.91 8.69 18.07
CA ASN A 10 9.92 7.69 18.50
C ASN A 10 9.87 6.50 17.56
N GLU A 11 10.50 5.40 17.97
CA GLU A 11 10.56 4.15 17.22
C GLU A 11 9.17 3.51 17.01
N SER A 12 8.26 3.70 17.98
CA SER A 12 7.01 2.95 18.06
C SER A 12 6.01 3.28 16.97
N TYR A 13 5.97 4.54 16.48
CA TYR A 13 4.94 4.99 15.55
C TYR A 13 5.28 4.72 14.08
N PHE A 14 6.55 4.80 13.71
CA PHE A 14 6.98 4.65 12.32
C PHE A 14 8.10 3.60 12.17
N GLY A 15 8.11 2.61 13.06
CA GLY A 15 9.00 1.46 12.98
C GLY A 15 8.38 0.33 12.16
N LEU A 16 9.19 -0.67 11.86
CA LEU A 16 8.77 -1.88 11.15
C LEU A 16 8.17 -2.94 12.09
N GLY A 17 8.06 -2.61 13.38
CA GLY A 17 7.51 -3.50 14.40
C GLY A 17 8.25 -4.83 14.48
N ARG A 18 7.50 -5.95 14.39
CA ARG A 18 8.09 -7.29 14.49
C ARG A 18 9.17 -7.60 13.43
N PHE A 19 9.12 -6.92 12.28
CA PHE A 19 10.11 -7.15 11.22
C PHE A 19 11.50 -6.60 11.56
N GLU A 20 11.61 -5.72 12.55
CA GLU A 20 12.91 -5.18 12.97
C GLU A 20 13.86 -6.28 13.46
N MET A 21 13.33 -7.24 14.21
CA MET A 21 14.14 -8.41 14.64
C MET A 21 14.60 -9.25 13.44
N ASP A 22 13.70 -9.53 12.49
CA ASP A 22 14.04 -10.35 11.31
C ASP A 22 15.09 -9.67 10.43
N LEU A 23 15.10 -8.33 10.41
CA LEU A 23 16.07 -7.52 9.68
C LEU A 23 17.34 -7.21 10.46
N GLY A 24 17.44 -7.66 11.71
CA GLY A 24 18.58 -7.38 12.57
C GLY A 24 18.71 -5.91 12.99
N ILE A 25 17.57 -5.19 13.06
CA ILE A 25 17.51 -3.81 13.52
C ILE A 25 17.41 -3.80 15.05
N GLY A 26 18.42 -3.25 15.69
CA GLY A 26 18.51 -3.13 17.14
C GLY A 26 18.29 -1.70 17.63
N THR A 27 19.04 -1.30 18.65
CA THR A 27 18.87 -0.03 19.32
C THR A 27 19.04 1.16 18.38
N TYR A 28 18.12 2.09 18.44
CA TYR A 28 18.12 3.32 17.68
C TYR A 28 19.16 4.32 18.18
N VAL A 29 19.83 5.02 17.24
CA VAL A 29 20.88 6.03 17.49
C VAL A 29 20.40 7.38 16.97
N PRO A 30 19.73 8.21 17.81
CA PRO A 30 19.11 9.48 17.39
C PRO A 30 20.07 10.45 16.75
N GLU A 31 21.29 10.56 17.29
CA GLU A 31 22.28 11.57 16.88
C GLU A 31 22.76 11.40 15.42
N SER A 32 22.57 10.19 14.87
CA SER A 32 22.96 9.84 13.50
C SER A 32 21.74 9.66 12.59
N SER A 33 20.56 10.06 13.05
CA SER A 33 19.31 9.93 12.34
C SER A 33 18.81 11.31 11.93
N PHE A 34 18.15 11.41 10.78
CA PHE A 34 17.73 12.71 10.24
C PHE A 34 16.56 12.58 9.27
N LEU A 35 15.78 13.67 9.18
CA LEU A 35 14.79 13.86 8.13
C LEU A 35 15.49 14.11 6.80
N LYS A 36 15.23 13.25 5.80
CA LYS A 36 15.86 13.33 4.48
C LYS A 36 15.07 14.20 3.51
N GLU A 37 13.78 13.99 3.42
CA GLU A 37 12.94 14.63 2.42
C GLU A 37 11.48 14.67 2.84
N VAL A 38 10.78 15.74 2.44
CA VAL A 38 9.33 15.88 2.59
C VAL A 38 8.74 16.24 1.24
N CYS A 39 7.94 15.34 0.66
CA CYS A 39 7.33 15.49 -0.66
C CYS A 39 5.82 15.68 -0.53
N PRO A 40 5.32 16.93 -0.57
CA PRO A 40 3.89 17.21 -0.54
C PRO A 40 3.25 16.97 -1.92
N ALA A 41 2.03 16.45 -1.91
CA ALA A 41 1.15 16.35 -3.07
C ALA A 41 -0.28 16.73 -2.68
N ALA A 42 -1.19 16.88 -3.65
CA ALA A 42 -2.52 17.44 -3.42
C ALA A 42 -3.35 16.76 -2.31
N LYS A 43 -3.20 15.44 -2.14
CA LYS A 43 -3.92 14.65 -1.11
C LYS A 43 -3.01 13.69 -0.37
N SER A 44 -1.71 13.87 -0.43
CA SER A 44 -0.74 13.00 0.25
C SER A 44 0.52 13.76 0.62
N LEU A 45 1.20 13.28 1.64
CA LEU A 45 2.49 13.77 2.08
C LEU A 45 3.39 12.55 2.27
N THR A 46 4.47 12.49 1.51
CA THR A 46 5.48 11.45 1.67
C THR A 46 6.67 12.03 2.42
N ILE A 47 7.07 11.38 3.49
CA ILE A 47 8.18 11.77 4.35
C ILE A 47 9.21 10.66 4.30
N ARG A 48 10.45 11.01 3.95
CA ARG A 48 11.59 10.10 4.00
C ARG A 48 12.55 10.53 5.10
N PHE A 49 12.94 9.59 5.92
CA PHE A 49 13.90 9.81 6.98
C PHE A 49 14.87 8.64 7.10
N VAL A 50 16.05 8.93 7.60
CA VAL A 50 17.10 7.93 7.82
C VAL A 50 17.20 7.68 9.32
N ARG A 51 17.09 6.43 9.72
CA ARG A 51 17.37 5.97 11.07
C ARG A 51 18.66 5.18 11.08
N THR A 52 19.52 5.52 12.01
CA THR A 52 20.69 4.72 12.32
C THR A 52 20.35 3.84 13.51
N CYS A 53 20.56 2.55 13.38
CA CYS A 53 20.30 1.57 14.42
C CYS A 53 21.52 0.67 14.59
N MET A 54 21.77 0.22 15.80
CA MET A 54 22.77 -0.83 16.03
C MET A 54 22.25 -2.14 15.49
N SER A 55 23.09 -2.88 14.76
CA SER A 55 22.71 -4.20 14.26
C SER A 55 22.60 -5.21 15.41
N VAL A 56 21.62 -6.10 15.31
CA VAL A 56 21.45 -7.22 16.25
C VAL A 56 21.42 -8.50 15.44
N SER A 57 22.23 -9.49 15.85
CA SER A 57 22.13 -10.83 15.27
C SER A 57 20.83 -11.50 15.74
N PRO A 58 20.01 -12.02 14.84
CA PRO A 58 18.83 -12.80 15.22
C PRO A 58 19.20 -14.11 15.94
N PHE A 59 20.46 -14.53 15.83
CA PHE A 59 21.01 -15.66 16.56
C PHE A 59 22.09 -15.15 17.51
N PRO A 60 22.04 -15.49 18.81
CA PRO A 60 23.05 -15.06 19.77
C PRO A 60 24.40 -15.66 19.41
N ASP A 61 25.26 -14.89 18.76
CA ASP A 61 26.62 -15.22 18.46
C ASP A 61 27.56 -14.15 19.07
N PRO A 62 28.29 -14.47 20.12
CA PRO A 62 29.17 -13.50 20.78
C PRO A 62 30.28 -12.94 19.88
N SER A 63 30.56 -13.58 18.75
CA SER A 63 31.59 -13.13 17.80
C SER A 63 31.05 -12.03 16.86
N VAL A 64 29.72 -11.91 16.72
CA VAL A 64 29.09 -10.90 15.89
C VAL A 64 29.01 -9.58 16.67
N LYS A 65 29.82 -8.63 16.26
CA LYS A 65 29.79 -7.29 16.86
C LYS A 65 28.57 -6.52 16.34
N SER A 66 27.89 -5.81 17.26
CA SER A 66 26.85 -4.85 16.90
C SER A 66 27.51 -3.63 16.25
N GLU A 67 27.06 -3.31 15.04
CA GLU A 67 27.58 -2.19 14.25
C GLU A 67 26.44 -1.24 13.86
N PRO A 68 26.71 0.07 13.70
CA PRO A 68 25.70 1.01 13.26
C PRO A 68 25.32 0.75 11.80
N THR A 69 24.03 0.53 11.56
CA THR A 69 23.43 0.35 10.23
C THR A 69 22.44 1.47 9.95
N ARG A 70 22.37 1.92 8.71
CA ARG A 70 21.45 2.98 8.28
C ARG A 70 20.29 2.41 7.50
N TRP A 71 19.10 2.80 7.90
CA TRP A 71 17.83 2.39 7.29
C TRP A 71 17.08 3.62 6.80
N GLU A 72 16.68 3.63 5.54
CA GLU A 72 15.81 4.64 4.99
C GLU A 72 14.36 4.19 5.12
N TYR A 73 13.54 5.04 5.74
CA TYR A 73 12.12 4.82 5.95
C TYR A 73 11.33 5.80 5.10
N GLY A 74 10.26 5.31 4.47
CA GLY A 74 9.25 6.12 3.81
C GLY A 74 7.92 6.01 4.53
N VAL A 75 7.34 7.14 4.90
CA VAL A 75 5.99 7.23 5.47
C VAL A 75 5.14 8.08 4.55
N SER A 76 4.00 7.56 4.14
CA SER A 76 3.05 8.31 3.34
C SER A 76 1.76 8.54 4.13
N LEU A 77 1.39 9.80 4.28
CA LEU A 77 0.13 10.23 4.88
C LEU A 77 -0.84 10.60 3.77
N CYS A 78 -2.01 9.96 3.76
CA CYS A 78 -3.05 10.24 2.79
C CYS A 78 -4.22 11.00 3.42
N LEU A 79 -4.61 12.10 2.80
CA LEU A 79 -5.84 12.78 3.16
C LEU A 79 -7.03 11.96 2.65
N LEU A 80 -7.83 11.46 3.58
CA LEU A 80 -9.04 10.72 3.27
C LEU A 80 -10.15 11.66 2.78
N ASP A 81 -11.01 11.14 1.91
CA ASP A 81 -12.18 11.88 1.46
C ASP A 81 -13.12 12.20 2.65
N LYS A 82 -13.75 13.38 2.63
CA LYS A 82 -14.67 13.79 3.70
C LYS A 82 -15.83 12.81 3.87
N ILE A 83 -16.38 12.34 2.75
CA ILE A 83 -17.43 11.34 2.72
C ILE A 83 -16.78 10.02 2.30
N PRO A 84 -16.70 9.03 3.22
CA PRO A 84 -16.13 7.73 2.88
C PRO A 84 -17.04 6.99 1.89
N MET A 85 -16.48 6.00 1.21
CA MET A 85 -17.27 5.02 0.47
C MET A 85 -18.24 4.32 1.44
N GLU A 86 -19.41 3.91 0.97
CA GLU A 86 -20.30 3.06 1.77
C GLU A 86 -19.62 1.74 2.11
N GLY A 87 -19.45 1.48 3.40
CA GLY A 87 -18.83 0.26 3.90
C GLY A 87 -19.75 -0.95 3.70
N ARG A 88 -19.16 -2.07 3.29
CA ARG A 88 -19.88 -3.36 3.21
C ARG A 88 -19.37 -4.27 4.31
N MET A 89 -20.29 -4.68 5.19
CA MET A 89 -19.98 -5.61 6.26
C MET A 89 -19.60 -6.99 5.72
N ILE A 90 -18.75 -7.70 6.46
CA ILE A 90 -18.38 -9.07 6.13
C ILE A 90 -19.61 -9.99 6.18
N ASP A 91 -19.63 -10.96 5.28
CA ASP A 91 -20.52 -12.11 5.35
C ASP A 91 -19.65 -13.36 5.55
N GLY A 92 -19.82 -14.05 6.67
CA GLY A 92 -19.02 -15.22 7.04
C GLY A 92 -19.13 -16.41 6.06
N ARG A 93 -20.04 -16.36 5.10
CA ARG A 93 -20.16 -17.36 4.03
C ARG A 93 -19.17 -17.14 2.89
N VAL A 94 -18.56 -15.96 2.80
CA VAL A 94 -17.64 -15.59 1.72
C VAL A 94 -16.34 -15.08 2.35
N GLY A 95 -15.21 -15.66 1.92
CA GLY A 95 -13.88 -15.23 2.36
C GLY A 95 -13.44 -13.97 1.62
N TYR A 96 -13.39 -12.85 2.32
CA TYR A 96 -12.81 -11.60 1.85
C TYR A 96 -11.64 -11.18 2.72
N PHE A 97 -10.73 -10.38 2.18
CA PHE A 97 -9.87 -9.57 3.01
C PHE A 97 -10.70 -8.48 3.68
N THR A 98 -10.49 -8.29 4.96
CA THR A 98 -11.31 -7.40 5.78
C THR A 98 -10.46 -6.43 6.56
N ASN A 99 -11.08 -5.32 6.96
CA ASN A 99 -10.54 -4.36 7.90
C ASN A 99 -11.45 -4.30 9.13
N LYS A 100 -10.87 -4.59 10.30
CA LYS A 100 -11.57 -4.51 11.58
C LYS A 100 -11.32 -3.17 12.21
N VAL A 101 -12.40 -2.51 12.60
CA VAL A 101 -12.36 -1.23 13.31
C VAL A 101 -13.26 -1.28 14.54
N ARG A 102 -12.94 -0.49 15.53
CA ARG A 102 -13.79 -0.31 16.69
C ARG A 102 -14.39 1.08 16.68
N ASN A 103 -15.73 1.12 16.62
CA ASN A 103 -16.47 2.37 16.71
C ASN A 103 -16.81 2.63 18.20
N TYR A 104 -16.18 3.62 18.79
CA TYR A 104 -16.38 3.97 20.19
C TYR A 104 -17.64 4.79 20.44
N ASP A 105 -18.25 5.38 19.41
CA ASP A 105 -19.49 6.18 19.54
C ASP A 105 -20.70 5.31 19.90
N ASN A 106 -20.68 4.02 19.50
CA ASN A 106 -21.75 3.07 19.75
C ASN A 106 -21.42 2.03 20.83
N ALA A 107 -20.32 2.21 21.55
CA ALA A 107 -19.75 1.19 22.45
C ALA A 107 -20.53 0.96 23.75
N VAL A 108 -21.69 1.59 23.96
CA VAL A 108 -22.43 1.48 25.25
C VAL A 108 -23.10 0.11 25.41
N TYR A 109 -23.45 -0.59 24.32
CA TYR A 109 -24.16 -1.86 24.34
C TYR A 109 -23.58 -2.97 23.47
N ASP A 110 -22.66 -2.65 22.57
CA ASP A 110 -22.00 -3.61 21.71
C ASP A 110 -20.47 -3.42 21.83
N LYS A 111 -19.70 -4.45 21.50
CA LYS A 111 -18.21 -4.33 21.48
C LYS A 111 -17.71 -3.26 20.51
N GLY A 112 -18.63 -2.63 19.77
CA GLY A 112 -18.35 -1.58 18.79
C GLY A 112 -17.44 -2.06 17.65
N GLU A 113 -17.28 -3.37 17.47
CA GLU A 113 -16.45 -3.93 16.42
C GLU A 113 -17.24 -3.98 15.12
N CYS A 114 -16.71 -3.32 14.10
CA CYS A 114 -17.17 -3.40 12.72
C CYS A 114 -16.10 -4.04 11.85
N GLU A 115 -16.51 -4.93 10.96
CA GLU A 115 -15.60 -5.58 10.02
C GLU A 115 -16.09 -5.35 8.59
N PHE A 116 -15.33 -4.50 7.87
CA PHE A 116 -15.65 -4.15 6.49
C PHE A 116 -14.79 -4.98 5.53
N ILE A 117 -15.40 -5.42 4.42
CA ILE A 117 -14.64 -6.03 3.33
C ILE A 117 -13.75 -4.98 2.65
N SER A 118 -12.51 -5.37 2.35
CA SER A 118 -11.60 -4.52 1.58
C SER A 118 -11.96 -4.58 0.09
N ARG A 119 -12.31 -3.44 -0.50
CA ARG A 119 -12.69 -3.38 -1.92
C ARG A 119 -12.32 -2.05 -2.57
N TRP A 120 -12.10 -2.10 -3.87
CA TRP A 120 -11.90 -0.90 -4.68
C TRP A 120 -13.22 -0.14 -4.86
N LYS A 121 -13.14 1.19 -4.86
CA LYS A 121 -14.25 2.08 -5.17
C LYS A 121 -14.37 2.26 -6.68
N LEU A 122 -15.34 1.60 -7.29
CA LEU A 122 -15.70 1.81 -8.68
C LEU A 122 -17.08 2.45 -8.74
N VAL A 123 -17.17 3.57 -9.44
CA VAL A 123 -18.41 4.38 -9.57
C VAL A 123 -18.56 4.74 -11.04
N PRO A 124 -19.75 4.56 -11.63
CA PRO A 124 -20.02 4.98 -13.00
C PRO A 124 -20.09 6.51 -13.10
N HIS A 125 -19.80 7.05 -14.26
CA HIS A 125 -20.08 8.45 -14.55
C HIS A 125 -21.59 8.71 -14.42
N ARG A 126 -21.95 9.93 -13.99
CA ARG A 126 -23.35 10.27 -13.74
C ARG A 126 -24.23 10.09 -14.99
N GLU A 127 -23.68 10.41 -16.14
CA GLU A 127 -24.37 10.28 -17.45
C GLU A 127 -24.58 8.82 -17.86
N GLN A 128 -23.81 7.90 -17.28
CA GLN A 128 -23.87 6.46 -17.57
C GLN A 128 -24.58 5.65 -16.49
N LEU A 129 -25.12 6.31 -15.47
CA LEU A 129 -25.75 5.62 -14.34
C LEU A 129 -26.96 4.78 -14.77
N GLU A 130 -27.80 5.30 -15.66
CA GLU A 130 -28.96 4.55 -16.17
C GLU A 130 -28.56 3.33 -16.99
N ALA A 131 -27.54 3.47 -17.85
CA ALA A 131 -26.99 2.37 -18.62
C ALA A 131 -26.40 1.29 -17.71
N TYR A 132 -25.64 1.72 -16.68
CA TYR A 132 -25.09 0.81 -15.67
C TYR A 132 -26.18 0.03 -14.91
N LEU A 133 -27.24 0.72 -14.48
CA LEU A 133 -28.37 0.09 -13.80
C LEU A 133 -29.20 -0.80 -14.75
N GLY A 134 -29.17 -0.53 -16.06
CA GLY A 134 -29.73 -1.36 -17.10
C GLY A 134 -28.91 -2.62 -17.44
N GLY A 135 -27.70 -2.73 -16.87
CA GLY A 135 -26.80 -3.86 -17.08
C GLY A 135 -25.76 -3.66 -18.19
N ASP A 136 -25.66 -2.46 -18.75
CA ASP A 136 -24.63 -2.13 -19.72
C ASP A 136 -23.25 -1.97 -19.06
N LEU A 137 -22.19 -2.33 -19.80
CA LEU A 137 -20.82 -2.10 -19.37
C LEU A 137 -20.41 -0.64 -19.51
N VAL A 138 -20.04 -0.01 -18.41
CA VAL A 138 -19.60 1.38 -18.35
C VAL A 138 -18.17 1.52 -17.87
N GLU A 139 -17.53 2.64 -18.13
CA GLU A 139 -16.22 2.94 -17.56
C GLU A 139 -16.36 3.57 -16.16
N PRO A 140 -15.52 3.20 -15.20
CA PRO A 140 -15.52 3.85 -13.90
C PRO A 140 -14.93 5.26 -14.00
N ILE A 141 -15.39 6.19 -13.16
CA ILE A 141 -14.81 7.55 -13.03
C ILE A 141 -13.30 7.47 -12.78
N LYS A 142 -12.88 6.53 -11.94
CA LYS A 142 -11.47 6.29 -11.60
C LYS A 142 -11.18 4.81 -11.76
N PRO A 143 -10.46 4.40 -12.80
CA PRO A 143 -9.99 3.03 -12.94
C PRO A 143 -8.91 2.71 -11.90
N ILE A 144 -8.74 1.44 -11.62
CA ILE A 144 -7.63 0.91 -10.82
C ILE A 144 -6.41 0.86 -11.73
N VAL A 145 -5.39 1.66 -11.44
CA VAL A 145 -4.17 1.68 -12.24
C VAL A 145 -3.02 1.16 -11.41
N PHE A 146 -2.43 0.04 -11.83
CA PHE A 146 -1.16 -0.45 -11.30
C PHE A 146 -0.02 0.05 -12.16
N TYR A 147 0.89 0.79 -11.55
CA TYR A 147 2.14 1.19 -12.18
C TYR A 147 3.19 0.09 -12.01
N ILE A 148 3.83 -0.28 -13.09
CA ILE A 148 4.81 -1.36 -13.13
C ILE A 148 6.21 -0.75 -13.03
N ASP A 149 6.98 -1.24 -12.05
CA ASP A 149 8.36 -0.84 -11.78
C ASP A 149 9.23 -0.96 -13.05
N LYS A 150 9.96 0.11 -13.34
CA LYS A 150 10.96 0.12 -14.44
C LYS A 150 12.12 -0.86 -14.23
N GLN A 151 12.30 -1.35 -12.99
CA GLN A 151 13.32 -2.36 -12.68
C GLN A 151 12.87 -3.79 -13.05
N ILE A 152 11.60 -3.98 -13.39
CA ILE A 152 11.12 -5.28 -13.90
C ILE A 152 11.84 -5.61 -15.20
N PRO A 153 12.45 -6.81 -15.32
CA PRO A 153 13.10 -7.23 -16.55
C PRO A 153 12.16 -7.12 -17.77
N THR A 154 12.67 -6.64 -18.89
CA THR A 154 11.86 -6.40 -20.09
C THR A 154 11.11 -7.64 -20.58
N TRP A 155 11.70 -8.83 -20.41
CA TRP A 155 11.04 -10.09 -20.74
C TRP A 155 9.85 -10.41 -19.82
N LEU A 156 9.89 -9.97 -18.56
CA LEU A 156 8.86 -10.24 -17.54
C LEU A 156 7.70 -9.22 -17.63
N TYR A 157 7.99 -7.99 -18.07
CA TYR A 157 7.00 -6.91 -18.15
C TYR A 157 5.69 -7.28 -18.81
N PRO A 158 5.66 -7.93 -20.01
CA PRO A 158 4.40 -8.28 -20.68
C PRO A 158 3.58 -9.32 -19.90
N TYR A 159 4.23 -10.17 -19.12
CA TYR A 159 3.54 -11.14 -18.27
C TYR A 159 2.89 -10.48 -17.06
N VAL A 160 3.61 -9.57 -16.39
CA VAL A 160 3.08 -8.78 -15.28
C VAL A 160 1.89 -7.95 -15.75
N LYS A 161 2.02 -7.27 -16.88
CA LYS A 161 0.92 -6.51 -17.48
C LYS A 161 -0.31 -7.40 -17.72
N ARG A 162 -0.15 -8.55 -18.38
CA ARG A 162 -1.25 -9.49 -18.62
C ARG A 162 -1.87 -10.01 -17.33
N ALA A 163 -1.06 -10.26 -16.30
CA ALA A 163 -1.55 -10.76 -15.02
C ALA A 163 -2.49 -9.74 -14.35
N VAL A 164 -2.17 -8.45 -14.42
CA VAL A 164 -3.05 -7.37 -13.94
C VAL A 164 -4.33 -7.30 -14.78
N GLU A 165 -4.20 -7.26 -16.09
CA GLU A 165 -5.32 -7.09 -17.02
C GLU A 165 -6.22 -8.34 -17.10
N ALA A 166 -5.74 -9.52 -16.67
CA ALA A 166 -6.53 -10.75 -16.58
C ALA A 166 -7.70 -10.66 -15.57
N TRP A 167 -7.70 -9.68 -14.70
CA TRP A 167 -8.82 -9.39 -13.80
C TRP A 167 -9.97 -8.64 -14.47
N GLN A 168 -9.77 -8.11 -15.67
CA GLN A 168 -10.79 -7.35 -16.40
C GLN A 168 -12.15 -8.07 -16.50
N PRO A 169 -12.24 -9.38 -16.83
CA PRO A 169 -13.53 -10.08 -16.90
C PRO A 169 -14.28 -10.11 -15.57
N ALA A 170 -13.59 -10.08 -14.43
CA ALA A 170 -14.23 -10.01 -13.12
C ALA A 170 -14.91 -8.65 -12.90
N PHE A 171 -14.26 -7.57 -13.32
CA PHE A 171 -14.83 -6.22 -13.26
C PHE A 171 -15.95 -6.01 -14.29
N GLU A 172 -15.87 -6.64 -15.46
CA GLU A 172 -16.96 -6.62 -16.44
C GLU A 172 -18.23 -7.29 -15.91
N ARG A 173 -18.09 -8.39 -15.15
CA ARG A 173 -19.22 -9.00 -14.44
C ARG A 173 -19.84 -8.09 -13.38
N ALA A 174 -19.05 -7.15 -12.86
CA ALA A 174 -19.53 -6.11 -11.96
C ALA A 174 -20.03 -4.85 -12.68
N GLY A 175 -20.11 -4.88 -14.02
CA GLY A 175 -20.64 -3.80 -14.86
C GLY A 175 -19.59 -2.77 -15.31
N PHE A 176 -18.28 -3.01 -15.10
CA PHE A 176 -17.24 -2.03 -15.42
C PHE A 176 -16.26 -2.55 -16.45
N LYS A 177 -16.19 -1.94 -17.63
CA LYS A 177 -15.12 -2.14 -18.61
C LYS A 177 -13.94 -1.19 -18.31
N ASN A 178 -12.75 -1.58 -18.73
CA ASN A 178 -11.52 -0.80 -18.52
C ASN A 178 -11.28 -0.41 -17.05
N ALA A 179 -11.74 -1.24 -16.12
CA ALA A 179 -11.73 -0.94 -14.69
C ALA A 179 -10.36 -1.15 -14.04
N ILE A 180 -9.53 -2.04 -14.59
CA ILE A 180 -8.18 -2.31 -14.10
C ILE A 180 -7.18 -2.21 -15.24
N LEU A 181 -6.11 -1.47 -15.02
CA LEU A 181 -5.10 -1.15 -16.03
C LEU A 181 -3.71 -1.33 -15.46
N ALA A 182 -2.79 -1.81 -16.29
CA ALA A 182 -1.36 -1.83 -16.00
C ALA A 182 -0.66 -0.80 -16.87
N ARG A 183 0.14 0.08 -16.25
CA ARG A 183 0.89 1.13 -16.93
C ARG A 183 2.35 1.14 -16.50
N PRO A 184 3.27 1.59 -17.36
CA PRO A 184 4.63 1.87 -16.91
C PRO A 184 4.62 3.04 -15.92
N GLU A 185 5.68 3.19 -15.14
CA GLU A 185 5.89 4.40 -14.35
C GLU A 185 5.81 5.64 -15.24
N PRO A 186 5.09 6.69 -14.82
CA PRO A 186 5.06 7.92 -15.57
C PRO A 186 6.43 8.60 -15.52
N THR A 187 6.77 9.31 -16.57
CA THR A 187 7.91 10.22 -16.56
C THR A 187 7.61 11.45 -15.71
N TYR A 188 8.65 12.16 -15.27
CA TYR A 188 8.47 13.41 -14.52
C TYR A 188 7.63 14.47 -15.26
N ALA A 189 7.67 14.46 -16.60
CA ALA A 189 6.85 15.36 -17.42
C ALA A 189 5.37 14.99 -17.43
N GLU A 190 5.04 13.70 -17.27
CA GLU A 190 3.65 13.22 -17.22
C GLU A 190 3.05 13.36 -15.83
N ASP A 191 3.82 13.09 -14.77
CA ASP A 191 3.41 13.23 -13.38
C ASP A 191 4.62 13.58 -12.50
N SER A 192 4.78 14.86 -12.21
CA SER A 192 5.90 15.39 -11.42
C SER A 192 5.84 15.03 -9.93
N VAL A 193 4.69 14.54 -9.45
CA VAL A 193 4.48 14.15 -8.05
C VAL A 193 4.41 12.63 -7.87
N PHE A 194 4.59 11.88 -8.95
CA PHE A 194 4.67 10.44 -8.88
C PHE A 194 5.85 9.99 -8.01
N SER A 195 5.58 9.13 -7.08
CA SER A 195 6.60 8.43 -6.29
C SER A 195 6.07 7.06 -5.91
N VAL A 196 6.95 6.08 -5.93
CA VAL A 196 6.64 4.70 -5.48
C VAL A 196 6.24 4.65 -4.00
N ASP A 197 6.70 5.62 -3.21
CA ASP A 197 6.38 5.72 -1.79
C ASP A 197 5.08 6.49 -1.52
N ASN A 198 4.47 7.04 -2.57
CA ASN A 198 3.23 7.79 -2.42
C ASN A 198 2.05 6.81 -2.40
N ALA A 199 1.38 6.71 -1.24
CA ALA A 199 0.25 5.81 -1.00
C ALA A 199 -1.02 6.12 -1.84
N ARG A 200 -0.93 6.98 -2.85
CA ARG A 200 -2.01 7.23 -3.82
C ARG A 200 -1.89 6.41 -5.09
N TYR A 201 -0.74 5.79 -5.32
CA TYR A 201 -0.48 5.00 -6.51
C TYR A 201 -0.42 3.53 -6.14
N ALA A 202 -1.18 2.69 -6.84
CA ALA A 202 -0.97 1.25 -6.76
C ALA A 202 0.25 0.89 -7.62
N TYR A 203 1.13 0.05 -7.09
CA TYR A 203 2.44 -0.17 -7.66
C TYR A 203 2.87 -1.63 -7.58
N ILE A 204 3.56 -2.10 -8.60
CA ILE A 204 4.15 -3.43 -8.65
C ILE A 204 5.66 -3.29 -8.72
N SER A 205 6.33 -3.62 -7.61
CA SER A 205 7.78 -3.55 -7.49
C SER A 205 8.44 -4.90 -7.77
N TYR A 206 9.63 -4.85 -8.34
CA TYR A 206 10.50 -6.01 -8.48
C TYR A 206 11.67 -5.89 -7.51
N LYS A 207 11.88 -6.91 -6.69
CA LYS A 207 12.84 -6.85 -5.59
C LYS A 207 13.84 -7.99 -5.69
N THR A 208 15.10 -7.64 -5.58
CA THR A 208 16.19 -8.64 -5.45
C THR A 208 16.18 -9.17 -4.02
N SER A 209 15.89 -10.46 -3.87
CA SER A 209 15.83 -11.11 -2.57
C SER A 209 16.03 -12.61 -2.73
N PRO A 210 16.70 -13.29 -1.79
CA PRO A 210 16.77 -14.74 -1.76
C PRO A 210 15.43 -15.39 -1.36
N LEU A 211 14.46 -14.60 -0.89
CA LEU A 211 13.16 -15.11 -0.51
C LEU A 211 12.33 -15.46 -1.75
N LYS A 212 11.77 -16.67 -1.77
CA LYS A 212 10.86 -17.14 -2.82
C LYS A 212 9.43 -16.74 -2.46
N ASN A 213 9.09 -15.48 -2.65
CA ASN A 213 7.79 -14.94 -2.23
C ASN A 213 7.31 -13.80 -3.14
N ALA A 214 6.05 -13.47 -2.98
CA ALA A 214 5.43 -12.24 -3.42
C ALA A 214 4.43 -11.80 -2.36
N TYR A 215 4.19 -10.51 -2.24
CA TYR A 215 3.22 -9.95 -1.30
C TYR A 215 2.48 -8.78 -1.94
N GLY A 216 1.26 -8.54 -1.47
CA GLY A 216 0.42 -7.46 -2.01
C GLY A 216 -0.46 -6.82 -0.93
N PRO A 217 0.14 -6.10 0.03
CA PRO A 217 -0.63 -5.38 1.03
C PRO A 217 -1.42 -4.24 0.39
N SER A 218 -2.57 -3.95 0.97
CA SER A 218 -3.40 -2.79 0.59
C SER A 218 -3.52 -1.84 1.76
N SER A 219 -3.46 -0.54 1.48
CA SER A 219 -3.86 0.51 2.42
C SER A 219 -5.34 0.79 2.23
N VAL A 220 -6.09 0.77 3.32
CA VAL A 220 -7.55 0.92 3.28
C VAL A 220 -8.03 2.10 4.13
N ASP A 221 -9.13 2.71 3.73
CA ASP A 221 -9.87 3.65 4.59
C ASP A 221 -10.56 2.85 5.71
N PRO A 222 -10.18 3.05 6.98
CA PRO A 222 -10.73 2.27 8.09
C PRO A 222 -12.24 2.47 8.27
N ARG A 223 -12.82 3.55 7.77
CA ARG A 223 -14.23 3.87 7.91
C ARG A 223 -15.13 3.04 6.99
N SER A 224 -14.57 2.43 5.93
CA SER A 224 -15.36 1.80 4.86
C SER A 224 -14.76 0.52 4.27
N GLY A 225 -13.48 0.26 4.49
CA GLY A 225 -12.74 -0.78 3.79
C GLY A 225 -12.38 -0.42 2.34
N GLU A 226 -12.53 0.85 1.90
CA GLU A 226 -12.09 1.28 0.58
C GLU A 226 -10.59 1.09 0.42
N ILE A 227 -10.18 0.33 -0.60
CA ILE A 227 -8.77 0.20 -0.96
C ILE A 227 -8.31 1.51 -1.61
N LEU A 228 -7.38 2.19 -0.97
CA LEU A 228 -6.81 3.45 -1.44
C LEU A 228 -5.66 3.21 -2.42
N CYS A 229 -4.80 2.24 -2.09
CA CYS A 229 -3.72 1.76 -2.93
C CYS A 229 -3.33 0.32 -2.55
N SER A 230 -2.53 -0.31 -3.42
CA SER A 230 -1.92 -1.62 -3.14
C SER A 230 -0.51 -1.65 -3.70
N HIS A 231 0.46 -2.07 -2.89
CA HIS A 231 1.85 -2.22 -3.30
C HIS A 231 2.20 -3.70 -3.38
N ILE A 232 2.32 -4.21 -4.59
CA ILE A 232 2.69 -5.59 -4.84
C ILE A 232 4.20 -5.69 -4.98
N GLY A 233 4.83 -6.54 -4.19
CA GLY A 233 6.25 -6.86 -4.30
C GLY A 233 6.44 -8.25 -4.89
N ILE A 234 7.17 -8.34 -6.00
CA ILE A 234 7.57 -9.59 -6.63
C ILE A 234 9.06 -9.78 -6.35
N PHE A 235 9.43 -10.87 -5.71
CA PHE A 235 10.83 -11.20 -5.51
C PHE A 235 11.38 -11.99 -6.70
N ASN A 236 12.62 -11.67 -7.11
CA ASN A 236 13.26 -12.33 -8.26
C ASN A 236 13.33 -13.86 -8.09
N SER A 237 13.57 -14.34 -6.87
CA SER A 237 13.71 -15.78 -6.58
C SER A 237 12.37 -16.54 -6.57
N ILE A 238 11.24 -15.88 -6.84
CA ILE A 238 9.95 -16.58 -6.98
C ILE A 238 9.95 -17.52 -8.18
N SER A 239 10.76 -17.23 -9.20
CA SER A 239 10.93 -18.10 -10.38
C SER A 239 11.63 -19.42 -10.09
N ASP A 240 12.22 -19.56 -8.89
CA ASP A 240 12.93 -20.78 -8.47
C ASP A 240 12.01 -21.75 -7.70
N LEU A 241 10.71 -21.44 -7.61
CA LEU A 241 9.68 -22.32 -7.07
C LEU A 241 9.25 -23.34 -8.12
#